data_049d5d4d1bc3a84277cc677ec67ca718
#
_entry.id   049d5d4d1bc3a84277cc677ec67ca718
#
_cell.length_a   1.000
_cell.length_b   1.000
_cell.length_c   1.000
_cell.angle_alpha   90.00
_cell.angle_beta   90.00
_cell.angle_gamma   90.00
#
_symmetry.space_group_name_H-M   'P 1'
#
loop_
_entity.id
_entity.type
_entity.pdbx_description
1 polymer ?
#
loop_
_entity_poly.entity_id
_entity_poly.type
_entity_poly.pdbx_seq_one_letter_code
_entity_poly.pdbx_strand_id
1 'polypeptide(L)'
;MLTASCNDADNFKINGYEKVKHEFSDWCDSSKSVFCKIDDQNVLELFFDVNPPKLKEWLAKPSTQQIFKEHNFVPTRYTFEPLSM
;
A
#
# COMPACT_ATOMS: atom_id res chain seq x y z
N MET A 1 -3.07 4.18 -7.04
CA MET A 1 -3.15 2.72 -7.17
C MET A 1 -1.75 2.11 -7.05
N LEU A 2 -1.68 0.99 -6.40
CA LEU A 2 -0.42 0.27 -6.22
C LEU A 2 -0.67 -1.21 -6.47
N THR A 3 0.19 -1.83 -7.26
CA THR A 3 0.27 -3.29 -7.34
C THR A 3 1.58 -3.72 -6.73
N ALA A 4 1.62 -4.89 -6.13
CA ALA A 4 2.85 -5.36 -5.51
C ALA A 4 2.96 -6.87 -5.55
N SER A 5 4.18 -7.35 -5.66
CA SER A 5 4.50 -8.76 -5.39
C SER A 5 4.94 -8.91 -3.95
N CYS A 6 4.69 -10.08 -3.36
CA CYS A 6 5.09 -10.41 -2.00
C CYS A 6 5.23 -11.93 -1.86
N ASN A 7 5.72 -12.38 -0.69
CA ASN A 7 5.90 -13.81 -0.45
C ASN A 7 4.58 -14.56 -0.36
N ASP A 8 3.59 -13.95 0.30
CA ASP A 8 2.28 -14.56 0.56
C ASP A 8 1.28 -13.43 0.81
N ALA A 9 0.30 -13.29 -0.08
CA ALA A 9 -0.66 -12.20 -0.02
C ALA A 9 -1.52 -12.23 1.25
N ASP A 10 -1.97 -13.41 1.67
CA ASP A 10 -2.80 -13.54 2.87
C ASP A 10 -2.01 -13.21 4.13
N ASN A 11 -0.78 -13.69 4.22
CA ASN A 11 0.11 -13.36 5.33
C ASN A 11 0.46 -11.87 5.35
N PHE A 12 0.71 -11.28 4.20
CA PHE A 12 1.00 -9.85 4.10
C PHE A 12 -0.19 -9.01 4.59
N LYS A 13 -1.42 -9.40 4.24
CA LYS A 13 -2.60 -8.69 4.71
C LYS A 13 -2.65 -8.64 6.22
N ILE A 14 -2.43 -9.78 6.88
CA ILE A 14 -2.56 -9.90 8.34
C ILE A 14 -1.35 -9.27 9.07
N ASN A 15 -0.14 -9.56 8.61
CA ASN A 15 1.08 -9.21 9.33
C ASN A 15 1.84 -8.01 8.76
N GLY A 16 1.40 -7.46 7.64
CA GLY A 16 1.96 -6.26 7.05
C GLY A 16 0.93 -5.15 6.95
N TYR A 17 -0.05 -5.30 6.08
CA TYR A 17 -1.06 -4.28 5.80
C TYR A 17 -1.84 -3.87 7.06
N GLU A 18 -2.38 -4.83 7.81
CA GLU A 18 -3.17 -4.53 9.00
C GLU A 18 -2.34 -3.86 10.11
N LYS A 19 -1.05 -4.13 10.17
CA LYS A 19 -0.16 -3.50 11.16
C LYS A 19 0.08 -2.03 10.90
N VAL A 20 0.07 -1.61 9.63
CA VAL A 20 0.39 -0.22 9.25
C VAL A 20 -0.82 0.57 8.80
N LYS A 21 -1.96 -0.05 8.67
CA LYS A 21 -3.19 0.59 8.18
C LYS A 21 -3.55 1.85 8.97
N HIS A 22 -3.33 1.85 10.28
CA HIS A 22 -3.60 3.00 11.14
C HIS A 22 -2.74 4.23 10.80
N GLU A 23 -1.64 4.05 10.10
CA GLU A 23 -0.75 5.13 9.70
C GLU A 23 -1.17 5.78 8.37
N PHE A 24 -2.06 5.15 7.63
CA PHE A 24 -2.44 5.64 6.29
C PHE A 24 -3.12 7.00 6.32
N SER A 25 -3.82 7.33 7.40
CA SER A 25 -4.47 8.63 7.56
C SER A 25 -3.48 9.81 7.55
N ASP A 26 -2.21 9.55 7.77
CA ASP A 26 -1.18 10.57 7.73
C ASP A 26 -0.93 11.10 6.30
N TRP A 27 -1.23 10.29 5.29
CA TRP A 27 -0.91 10.64 3.91
C TRP A 27 -2.04 10.39 2.89
N CYS A 28 -3.17 9.86 3.31
CA CYS A 28 -4.34 9.67 2.42
C CYS A 28 -5.63 9.63 3.22
N ASP A 29 -6.77 9.56 2.51
CA ASP A 29 -8.06 9.28 3.15
C ASP A 29 -8.19 7.77 3.37
N SER A 30 -7.78 7.32 4.55
CA SER A 30 -7.75 5.89 4.89
C SER A 30 -9.13 5.23 4.89
N SER A 31 -10.19 6.02 5.05
CA SER A 31 -11.56 5.48 5.03
C SER A 31 -11.98 4.95 3.66
N LYS A 32 -11.29 5.41 2.60
CA LYS A 32 -11.56 5.01 1.22
C LYS A 32 -10.58 3.96 0.71
N SER A 33 -9.57 3.58 1.49
CA SER A 33 -8.55 2.63 1.07
C SER A 33 -9.13 1.24 0.83
N VAL A 34 -8.65 0.59 -0.23
CA VAL A 34 -9.10 -0.75 -0.60
C VAL A 34 -7.88 -1.65 -0.76
N PHE A 35 -7.94 -2.86 -0.22
CA PHE A 35 -6.92 -3.89 -0.38
C PHE A 35 -7.53 -5.08 -1.12
N CYS A 36 -6.90 -5.49 -2.20
CA CYS A 36 -7.36 -6.62 -3.02
C CYS A 36 -6.25 -7.63 -3.22
N LYS A 37 -6.59 -8.90 -3.09
CA LYS A 37 -5.70 -10.00 -3.45
C LYS A 37 -5.90 -10.30 -4.93
N ILE A 38 -4.80 -10.28 -5.71
CA ILE A 38 -4.82 -10.68 -7.11
C ILE A 38 -4.60 -12.19 -7.20
N ASP A 39 -3.55 -12.68 -6.54
CA ASP A 39 -3.25 -14.10 -6.39
C ASP A 39 -2.40 -14.29 -5.12
N ASP A 40 -1.86 -15.47 -4.90
CA ASP A 40 -1.14 -15.78 -3.66
C ASP A 40 0.12 -14.93 -3.43
N GLN A 41 0.67 -14.34 -4.48
CA GLN A 41 1.90 -13.56 -4.41
C GLN A 41 1.75 -12.14 -4.94
N ASN A 42 0.53 -11.70 -5.28
CA ASN A 42 0.28 -10.38 -5.82
C ASN A 42 -0.94 -9.74 -5.19
N VAL A 43 -0.82 -8.45 -4.91
CA VAL A 43 -1.89 -7.66 -4.30
C VAL A 43 -2.08 -6.34 -5.05
N LEU A 44 -3.25 -5.74 -4.89
CA LEU A 44 -3.57 -4.42 -5.41
C LEU A 44 -4.14 -3.58 -4.27
N GLU A 45 -3.68 -2.34 -4.17
CA GLU A 45 -4.16 -1.40 -3.16
C GLU A 45 -4.59 -0.11 -3.84
N LEU A 46 -5.74 0.41 -3.43
CA LEU A 46 -6.24 1.71 -3.88
C LEU A 46 -6.15 2.70 -2.73
N PHE A 47 -5.56 3.86 -3.00
CA PHE A 47 -5.46 4.95 -2.05
C PHE A 47 -6.05 6.21 -2.68
N PHE A 48 -6.78 6.98 -1.90
CA PHE A 48 -7.48 8.17 -2.36
C PHE A 48 -7.02 9.41 -1.58
N ASP A 49 -7.06 10.55 -2.26
CA ASP A 49 -6.68 11.83 -1.64
C ASP A 49 -5.26 11.79 -1.05
N VAL A 50 -4.35 11.20 -1.81
CA VAL A 50 -2.96 11.02 -1.39
C VAL A 50 -2.23 12.36 -1.35
N ASN A 51 -1.48 12.58 -0.27
CA ASN A 51 -0.55 13.70 -0.13
C ASN A 51 0.86 13.18 -0.47
N PRO A 52 1.40 13.47 -1.67
CA PRO A 52 2.66 12.89 -2.11
C PRO A 52 3.85 13.14 -1.19
N PRO A 53 4.09 14.37 -0.65
CA PRO A 53 5.19 14.57 0.29
C PRO A 53 5.07 13.74 1.56
N LYS A 54 3.86 13.61 2.09
CA LYS A 54 3.59 12.83 3.29
C LYS A 54 3.77 11.33 3.04
N LEU A 55 3.33 10.85 1.89
CA LEU A 55 3.55 9.47 1.48
C LEU A 55 5.04 9.15 1.39
N LYS A 56 5.81 10.06 0.79
CA LYS A 56 7.25 9.89 0.67
C LYS A 56 7.92 9.78 2.04
N GLU A 57 7.52 10.61 2.99
CA GLU A 57 8.02 10.55 4.36
C GLU A 57 7.69 9.21 5.01
N TRP A 58 6.47 8.73 4.84
CA TRP A 58 6.03 7.45 5.41
C TRP A 58 6.81 6.27 4.81
N LEU A 59 7.01 6.28 3.49
CA LEU A 59 7.78 5.23 2.82
C LEU A 59 9.24 5.20 3.25
N ALA A 60 9.79 6.34 3.68
CA ALA A 60 11.18 6.43 4.14
C ALA A 60 11.38 5.96 5.60
N LYS A 61 10.31 5.74 6.34
CA LYS A 61 10.42 5.28 7.74
C LYS A 61 11.08 3.91 7.82
N PRO A 62 12.03 3.70 8.75
CA PRO A 62 12.64 2.38 8.94
C PRO A 62 11.63 1.27 9.21
N SER A 63 10.57 1.56 9.97
CA SER A 63 9.52 0.57 10.26
C SER A 63 8.76 0.15 9.00
N THR A 64 8.48 1.08 8.11
CA THR A 64 7.83 0.79 6.82
C THR A 64 8.73 -0.08 5.95
N GLN A 65 10.00 0.30 5.83
CA GLN A 65 10.98 -0.45 5.04
C GLN A 65 11.20 -1.86 5.60
N GLN A 66 11.17 -2.01 6.91
CA GLN A 66 11.32 -3.31 7.55
C GLN A 66 10.17 -4.26 7.17
N ILE A 67 8.94 -3.77 7.18
CA ILE A 67 7.77 -4.57 6.80
C ILE A 67 7.86 -4.98 5.34
N PHE A 68 8.25 -4.08 4.46
CA PHE A 68 8.42 -4.40 3.04
C PHE A 68 9.48 -5.50 2.86
N LYS A 69 10.58 -5.40 3.59
CA LYS A 69 11.67 -6.38 3.53
C LYS A 69 11.22 -7.75 4.06
N GLU A 70 10.54 -7.78 5.18
CA GLU A 70 10.06 -9.02 5.81
C GLU A 70 9.14 -9.81 4.89
N HIS A 71 8.31 -9.12 4.11
CA HIS A 71 7.34 -9.74 3.22
C HIS A 71 7.82 -9.81 1.77
N ASN A 72 9.05 -9.38 1.51
CA ASN A 72 9.57 -9.25 0.16
C ASN A 72 8.60 -8.47 -0.74
N PHE A 73 8.08 -7.37 -0.20
CA PHE A 73 7.05 -6.56 -0.83
C PHE A 73 7.71 -5.60 -1.82
N VAL A 74 7.37 -5.75 -3.09
CA VAL A 74 7.92 -4.94 -4.18
C VAL A 74 6.77 -4.19 -4.85
N PRO A 75 6.53 -2.92 -4.49
CA PRO A 75 5.42 -2.16 -5.04
C PRO A 75 5.74 -1.52 -6.38
N THR A 76 4.71 -1.41 -7.23
CA THR A 76 4.69 -0.56 -8.40
C THR A 76 3.52 0.41 -8.25
N ARG A 77 3.81 1.71 -8.27
CA ARG A 77 2.80 2.74 -8.04
C ARG A 77 2.33 3.33 -9.36
N TYR A 78 1.02 3.62 -9.40
CA TYR A 78 0.37 4.24 -10.53
C TYR A 78 -0.45 5.43 -10.05
N THR A 79 -0.46 6.52 -10.82
CA THR A 79 -1.44 7.57 -10.66
C THR A 79 -2.53 7.36 -11.71
N PHE A 80 -3.76 7.71 -11.37
CA PHE A 80 -4.86 7.61 -12.30
C PHE A 80 -5.82 8.78 -12.11
N GLU A 81 -6.47 9.17 -13.18
CA GLU A 81 -7.45 10.26 -13.19
C GLU A 81 -8.71 9.78 -13.87
N PRO A 82 -9.90 10.25 -13.43
CA PRO A 82 -11.13 9.97 -14.15
C PRO A 82 -11.05 10.50 -15.57
N LEU A 83 -11.47 9.69 -16.52
CA LEU A 83 -11.57 10.16 -17.91
C LEU A 83 -12.84 11.00 -18.06
N SER A 84 -12.66 12.18 -18.60
CA SER A 84 -13.76 13.05 -18.97
C SER A 84 -14.33 12.60 -20.31
N MET A 85 -15.59 12.25 -20.33
CA MET A 85 -16.23 11.81 -21.56
C MET A 85 -17.39 12.72 -21.95
#